data_15bf7ae7f2bfc4a66cf8bbe65707e964
#
_entry.id   15bf7ae7f2bfc4a66cf8bbe65707e964
#
_cell.length_a   1.000
_cell.length_b   1.000
_cell.length_c   1.000
_cell.angle_alpha   90.00
_cell.angle_beta   90.00
_cell.angle_gamma   90.00
#
_symmetry.space_group_name_H-M   'P 1'
#
loop_
_entity.id
_entity.type
_entity.pdbx_description
1 polymer ?
#
loop_
_entity_poly.entity_id
_entity_poly.type
_entity_poly.pdbx_seq_one_letter_code
_entity_poly.pdbx_strand_id
1 'polypeptide(L)'
;LALALNLPIPVVPLDLPAYQRKENWGASETFYHLVRALVPTGNQRLPLAGRTASCNVLGPTALGFRHRDDVKEICALLQELGIHVNVVAPLNASVADVRRLGEADFNVVLYPELGRTTAQWLQRNCEQPFTQAIPYGVNGTLDFIREVRELAGITHSGKTLADYSQDSRAKWYAKSVDSTYLTGKRVFVFGDATHAIAAARVAHQEMGFEVVGLGTYSREFAREMRDAAKLYGIEALITDDYLEVEDAVKAMHPELLLGTQMERHIAKRLGVPCAVISAPMHVQDFPARYAPQMGFEGANVIFDTWVHPLMMGLEEHLLGMFREDFEFRDGVAPSHLGHGPQPEPQAVVQAAGPASWANEAEAELRKIPFFVRGKARRNTERFAEERGIAVITIETLYDAKAHFSR
;
A
#
# COMPACT_ATOMS: atom_id res chain seq x y z
N LEU A 1 -7.66 10.44 42.98
CA LEU A 1 -6.40 11.17 43.17
C LEU A 1 -6.54 12.61 42.68
N ALA A 2 -6.96 12.86 41.45
CA ALA A 2 -7.12 14.18 40.83
C ALA A 2 -8.06 15.09 41.66
N LEU A 3 -9.22 14.57 42.06
CA LEU A 3 -10.18 15.29 42.94
C LEU A 3 -9.61 15.55 44.34
N ALA A 4 -8.78 14.65 44.87
CA ALA A 4 -8.18 14.80 46.19
C ALA A 4 -7.03 15.81 46.19
N LEU A 5 -6.36 16.06 45.08
CA LEU A 5 -5.25 17.01 44.97
C LEU A 5 -5.70 18.44 44.64
N ASN A 6 -6.97 18.63 44.26
CA ASN A 6 -7.54 19.94 43.89
C ASN A 6 -6.61 20.77 42.97
N LEU A 7 -6.11 20.14 41.92
CA LEU A 7 -5.13 20.76 41.01
C LEU A 7 -5.82 21.88 40.19
N PRO A 8 -5.15 23.03 39.98
CA PRO A 8 -5.69 24.13 39.17
C PRO A 8 -5.67 23.87 37.65
N ILE A 9 -5.29 22.65 37.23
CA ILE A 9 -5.19 22.22 35.84
C ILE A 9 -6.17 21.09 35.59
N PRO A 10 -6.73 20.95 34.38
CA PRO A 10 -7.56 19.81 34.02
C PRO A 10 -6.73 18.50 34.07
N VAL A 11 -7.30 17.49 34.71
CA VAL A 11 -6.71 16.14 34.79
C VAL A 11 -7.61 15.20 34.01
N VAL A 12 -7.04 14.58 33.00
CA VAL A 12 -7.73 13.61 32.13
C VAL A 12 -7.26 12.20 32.51
N PRO A 13 -8.08 11.40 33.22
CA PRO A 13 -7.73 10.03 33.54
C PRO A 13 -7.86 9.17 32.27
N LEU A 14 -6.87 8.34 32.01
CA LEU A 14 -6.86 7.40 30.91
C LEU A 14 -6.72 5.97 31.45
N ASP A 15 -7.57 5.08 30.99
CA ASP A 15 -7.45 3.63 31.26
C ASP A 15 -6.92 2.94 29.99
N LEU A 16 -5.60 2.77 29.94
CA LEU A 16 -4.87 2.20 28.81
C LEU A 16 -4.16 0.93 29.26
N PRO A 17 -4.85 -0.22 29.29
CA PRO A 17 -4.28 -1.46 29.79
C PRO A 17 -3.12 -1.94 28.90
N ALA A 18 -1.96 -2.16 29.52
CA ALA A 18 -0.77 -2.64 28.83
C ALA A 18 -0.99 -4.05 28.24
N TYR A 19 -0.41 -4.32 27.08
CA TYR A 19 -0.41 -5.62 26.37
C TYR A 19 -1.78 -6.19 25.96
N GLN A 20 -2.87 -5.45 26.12
CA GLN A 20 -4.22 -5.92 25.78
C GLN A 20 -4.72 -5.38 24.42
N ARG A 21 -4.18 -4.26 23.97
CA ARG A 21 -4.58 -3.56 22.75
C ARG A 21 -3.36 -3.14 21.94
N LYS A 22 -3.58 -2.87 20.65
CA LYS A 22 -2.54 -2.32 19.76
C LYS A 22 -2.30 -0.84 20.04
N GLU A 23 -1.15 -0.34 19.56
CA GLU A 23 -0.75 1.06 19.72
C GLU A 23 -1.79 2.05 19.17
N ASN A 24 -2.34 1.76 17.98
CA ASN A 24 -3.35 2.58 17.33
C ASN A 24 -4.56 2.84 18.22
N TRP A 25 -5.02 1.80 18.92
CA TRP A 25 -6.13 1.93 19.86
C TRP A 25 -5.77 2.87 21.02
N GLY A 26 -4.60 2.69 21.61
CA GLY A 26 -4.14 3.55 22.73
C GLY A 26 -3.98 5.01 22.30
N ALA A 27 -3.47 5.25 21.10
CA ALA A 27 -3.34 6.58 20.52
C ALA A 27 -4.71 7.21 20.23
N SER A 28 -5.65 6.45 19.67
CA SER A 28 -7.03 6.90 19.41
C SER A 28 -7.77 7.27 20.70
N GLU A 29 -7.72 6.40 21.71
CA GLU A 29 -8.35 6.65 23.02
C GLU A 29 -7.76 7.89 23.71
N THR A 30 -6.43 8.01 23.71
CA THR A 30 -5.75 9.16 24.29
C THR A 30 -6.18 10.45 23.61
N PHE A 31 -6.15 10.48 22.28
CA PHE A 31 -6.53 11.66 21.51
C PHE A 31 -8.00 12.03 21.72
N TYR A 32 -8.89 11.04 21.67
CA TYR A 32 -10.32 11.23 21.92
C TYR A 32 -10.60 11.82 23.31
N HIS A 33 -10.01 11.26 24.36
CA HIS A 33 -10.21 11.74 25.71
C HIS A 33 -9.65 13.14 25.94
N LEU A 34 -8.50 13.48 25.34
CA LEU A 34 -7.95 14.84 25.39
C LEU A 34 -8.88 15.83 24.69
N VAL A 35 -9.35 15.51 23.49
CA VAL A 35 -10.26 16.39 22.74
C VAL A 35 -11.57 16.60 23.52
N ARG A 36 -12.17 15.51 23.99
CA ARG A 36 -13.41 15.58 24.80
C ARG A 36 -13.28 16.42 26.05
N ALA A 37 -12.11 16.44 26.69
CA ALA A 37 -11.88 17.18 27.92
C ALA A 37 -11.51 18.65 27.66
N LEU A 38 -10.88 18.96 26.55
CA LEU A 38 -10.27 20.26 26.30
C LEU A 38 -11.03 21.13 25.31
N VAL A 39 -11.74 20.52 24.34
CA VAL A 39 -12.51 21.28 23.34
C VAL A 39 -13.86 21.69 23.91
N PRO A 40 -14.19 22.98 23.90
CA PRO A 40 -15.52 23.44 24.28
C PRO A 40 -16.59 22.89 23.33
N THR A 41 -17.73 22.48 23.84
CA THR A 41 -18.88 22.03 23.07
C THR A 41 -19.66 23.18 22.45
N GLY A 42 -20.36 22.93 21.35
CA GLY A 42 -21.14 23.92 20.60
C GLY A 42 -20.40 24.40 19.34
N ASN A 43 -21.14 25.09 18.49
CA ASN A 43 -20.59 25.63 17.25
C ASN A 43 -19.75 26.89 17.57
N GLN A 44 -18.44 26.75 17.39
CA GLN A 44 -17.47 27.83 17.64
C GLN A 44 -16.94 28.44 16.32
N ARG A 45 -17.45 27.97 15.18
CA ARG A 45 -17.03 28.42 13.85
C ARG A 45 -17.45 29.90 13.65
N LEU A 46 -16.53 30.66 13.09
CA LEU A 46 -16.87 31.98 12.59
C LEU A 46 -17.71 31.86 11.29
N PRO A 47 -18.63 32.81 11.03
CA PRO A 47 -19.35 32.83 9.75
C PRO A 47 -18.37 32.81 8.56
N LEU A 48 -18.69 32.03 7.52
CA LEU A 48 -17.86 31.92 6.31
C LEU A 48 -17.83 33.19 5.46
N ALA A 49 -18.78 34.11 5.68
CA ALA A 49 -18.89 35.36 4.91
C ALA A 49 -17.58 36.17 4.97
N GLY A 50 -16.88 36.22 3.84
CA GLY A 50 -15.66 37.01 3.67
C GLY A 50 -14.34 36.34 4.12
N ARG A 51 -14.34 35.08 4.54
CA ARG A 51 -13.13 34.32 4.86
C ARG A 51 -13.02 33.03 4.07
N THR A 52 -11.82 32.50 3.99
CA THR A 52 -11.56 31.14 3.45
C THR A 52 -12.06 30.06 4.42
N ALA A 53 -12.52 28.93 3.88
CA ALA A 53 -12.84 27.76 4.68
C ALA A 53 -11.61 27.26 5.44
N SER A 54 -11.82 26.67 6.61
CA SER A 54 -10.77 26.12 7.44
C SER A 54 -11.03 24.67 7.82
N CYS A 55 -9.96 23.90 7.97
CA CYS A 55 -10.08 22.52 8.41
C CYS A 55 -9.02 22.17 9.48
N ASN A 56 -9.30 21.11 10.24
CA ASN A 56 -8.27 20.42 11.01
C ASN A 56 -7.79 19.20 10.22
N VAL A 57 -6.55 18.78 10.45
CA VAL A 57 -5.99 17.51 9.92
C VAL A 57 -5.82 16.57 11.11
N LEU A 58 -6.61 15.49 11.14
CA LEU A 58 -6.71 14.58 12.27
C LEU A 58 -6.09 13.21 11.97
N GLY A 59 -5.43 12.65 12.98
CA GLY A 59 -4.93 11.29 12.99
C GLY A 59 -3.43 11.12 12.82
N PRO A 60 -2.63 12.05 12.26
CA PRO A 60 -1.20 11.83 12.13
C PRO A 60 -0.51 11.79 13.49
N THR A 61 0.47 10.86 13.64
CA THR A 61 1.30 10.69 14.83
C THR A 61 2.79 10.66 14.49
N ALA A 62 3.66 10.80 15.48
CA ALA A 62 5.10 10.72 15.31
C ALA A 62 5.60 9.32 14.96
N LEU A 63 4.87 8.27 15.35
CA LEU A 63 5.21 6.86 15.11
C LEU A 63 4.52 6.28 13.87
N GLY A 64 3.67 7.04 13.19
CA GLY A 64 2.96 6.58 12.01
C GLY A 64 3.85 6.49 10.77
N PHE A 65 3.52 5.55 9.90
CA PHE A 65 4.24 5.33 8.65
C PHE A 65 4.14 6.56 7.74
N ARG A 66 5.24 7.27 7.60
CA ARG A 66 5.40 8.48 6.76
C ARG A 66 4.45 9.65 7.06
N HIS A 67 3.78 9.65 8.21
CA HIS A 67 2.81 10.68 8.60
C HIS A 67 3.36 12.11 8.51
N ARG A 68 4.64 12.32 8.81
CA ARG A 68 5.31 13.63 8.68
C ARG A 68 5.24 14.18 7.26
N ASP A 69 5.52 13.31 6.27
CA ASP A 69 5.57 13.70 4.87
C ASP A 69 4.16 13.80 4.28
N ASP A 70 3.25 12.92 4.69
CA ASP A 70 1.83 12.98 4.30
C ASP A 70 1.17 14.26 4.75
N VAL A 71 1.41 14.69 6.01
CA VAL A 71 0.90 15.98 6.52
C VAL A 71 1.40 17.13 5.66
N LYS A 72 2.69 17.14 5.31
CA LYS A 72 3.27 18.19 4.48
C LYS A 72 2.60 18.23 3.09
N GLU A 73 2.44 17.07 2.46
CA GLU A 73 1.82 16.96 1.13
C GLU A 73 0.37 17.42 1.14
N ILE A 74 -0.41 16.92 2.11
CA ILE A 74 -1.84 17.23 2.19
C ILE A 74 -2.08 18.68 2.63
N CYS A 75 -1.28 19.23 3.54
CA CYS A 75 -1.37 20.65 3.89
C CYS A 75 -1.07 21.56 2.70
N ALA A 76 -0.09 21.21 1.86
CA ALA A 76 0.22 21.94 0.63
C ALA A 76 -0.97 21.88 -0.36
N LEU A 77 -1.56 20.70 -0.55
CA LEU A 77 -2.73 20.51 -1.38
C LEU A 77 -3.95 21.31 -0.88
N LEU A 78 -4.22 21.29 0.43
CA LEU A 78 -5.29 22.08 1.04
C LEU A 78 -5.07 23.59 0.84
N GLN A 79 -3.83 24.07 1.00
CA GLN A 79 -3.47 25.46 0.76
C GLN A 79 -3.66 25.84 -0.71
N GLU A 80 -3.30 24.97 -1.67
CA GLU A 80 -3.56 25.19 -3.10
C GLU A 80 -5.07 25.28 -3.41
N LEU A 81 -5.89 24.52 -2.68
CA LEU A 81 -7.35 24.60 -2.76
C LEU A 81 -7.93 25.86 -2.08
N GLY A 82 -7.10 26.70 -1.49
CA GLY A 82 -7.51 27.90 -0.76
C GLY A 82 -8.14 27.61 0.60
N ILE A 83 -7.80 26.49 1.23
CA ILE A 83 -8.34 26.07 2.53
C ILE A 83 -7.26 26.31 3.60
N HIS A 84 -7.67 26.98 4.68
CA HIS A 84 -6.79 27.23 5.82
C HIS A 84 -6.73 26.02 6.75
N VAL A 85 -5.53 25.51 7.04
CA VAL A 85 -5.33 24.47 8.05
C VAL A 85 -5.28 25.13 9.43
N ASN A 86 -6.30 24.89 10.24
CA ASN A 86 -6.39 25.44 11.60
C ASN A 86 -5.44 24.71 12.57
N VAL A 87 -5.55 23.37 12.63
CA VAL A 87 -4.74 22.52 13.52
C VAL A 87 -4.43 21.20 12.84
N VAL A 88 -3.19 20.73 12.99
CA VAL A 88 -2.80 19.34 12.74
C VAL A 88 -2.69 18.63 14.08
N ALA A 89 -3.43 17.55 14.30
CA ALA A 89 -3.46 16.86 15.60
C ALA A 89 -3.61 15.32 15.44
N PRO A 90 -3.00 14.54 16.35
CA PRO A 90 -2.20 14.95 17.52
C PRO A 90 -0.74 15.34 17.19
N LEU A 91 -0.24 15.07 15.98
CA LEU A 91 1.16 15.32 15.61
C LEU A 91 1.52 16.80 15.83
N ASN A 92 2.49 17.05 16.72
CA ASN A 92 3.01 18.37 17.07
C ASN A 92 1.97 19.36 17.66
N ALA A 93 0.77 18.90 18.01
CA ALA A 93 -0.25 19.75 18.62
C ALA A 93 0.05 20.01 20.12
N SER A 94 0.02 21.25 20.51
CA SER A 94 0.01 21.65 21.92
C SER A 94 -1.39 21.52 22.52
N VAL A 95 -1.48 21.62 23.85
CA VAL A 95 -2.78 21.68 24.56
C VAL A 95 -3.63 22.87 24.09
N ALA A 96 -2.99 23.99 23.75
CA ALA A 96 -3.68 25.16 23.21
C ALA A 96 -4.25 24.89 21.82
N ASP A 97 -3.51 24.17 20.96
CA ASP A 97 -3.99 23.79 19.64
C ASP A 97 -5.16 22.81 19.72
N VAL A 98 -5.10 21.82 20.61
CA VAL A 98 -6.24 20.90 20.82
C VAL A 98 -7.52 21.66 21.22
N ARG A 99 -7.44 22.70 22.04
CA ARG A 99 -8.60 23.53 22.41
C ARG A 99 -9.24 24.23 21.22
N ARG A 100 -8.46 24.55 20.20
CA ARG A 100 -8.91 25.25 18.99
C ARG A 100 -9.55 24.34 17.94
N LEU A 101 -9.56 23.02 18.15
CA LEU A 101 -10.14 22.09 17.18
C LEU A 101 -11.61 22.40 16.85
N GLY A 102 -12.38 22.94 17.82
CA GLY A 102 -13.77 23.36 17.61
C GLY A 102 -13.97 24.54 16.64
N GLU A 103 -12.91 25.28 16.30
CA GLU A 103 -12.99 26.51 15.50
C GLU A 103 -13.05 26.28 13.98
N ALA A 104 -12.62 25.11 13.50
CA ALA A 104 -12.58 24.78 12.06
C ALA A 104 -13.97 24.51 11.48
N ASP A 105 -14.11 24.66 10.18
CA ASP A 105 -15.38 24.38 9.45
C ASP A 105 -15.63 22.89 9.28
N PHE A 106 -14.57 22.10 9.07
CA PHE A 106 -14.63 20.65 8.89
C PHE A 106 -13.31 19.99 9.32
N ASN A 107 -13.28 18.66 9.31
CA ASN A 107 -12.09 17.89 9.64
C ASN A 107 -11.66 17.01 8.48
N VAL A 108 -10.38 17.00 8.19
CA VAL A 108 -9.71 16.05 7.31
C VAL A 108 -9.18 14.91 8.15
N VAL A 109 -9.66 13.68 7.93
CA VAL A 109 -9.22 12.48 8.65
C VAL A 109 -8.31 11.66 7.75
N LEU A 110 -6.99 11.77 7.95
CA LEU A 110 -6.02 11.04 7.14
C LEU A 110 -5.85 9.59 7.61
N TYR A 111 -5.95 9.36 8.91
CA TYR A 111 -5.77 8.05 9.54
C TYR A 111 -6.97 7.73 10.42
N PRO A 112 -8.00 7.08 9.86
CA PRO A 112 -9.23 6.71 10.57
C PRO A 112 -9.00 5.91 11.85
N GLU A 113 -7.96 5.07 11.92
CA GLU A 113 -7.60 4.30 13.11
C GLU A 113 -7.36 5.18 14.33
N LEU A 114 -6.87 6.39 14.10
CA LEU A 114 -6.53 7.36 15.15
C LEU A 114 -7.54 8.49 15.24
N GLY A 115 -8.03 8.98 14.10
CA GLY A 115 -8.79 10.21 14.02
C GLY A 115 -10.31 10.05 14.00
N ARG A 116 -10.85 8.90 13.60
CA ARG A 116 -12.29 8.71 13.33
C ARG A 116 -13.15 8.97 14.57
N THR A 117 -12.81 8.37 15.70
CA THR A 117 -13.58 8.54 16.96
C THR A 117 -13.64 10.00 17.39
N THR A 118 -12.50 10.69 17.29
CA THR A 118 -12.40 12.12 17.57
C THR A 118 -13.21 12.96 16.58
N ALA A 119 -13.11 12.69 15.27
CA ALA A 119 -13.87 13.38 14.24
C ALA A 119 -15.39 13.22 14.43
N GLN A 120 -15.85 12.02 14.78
CA GLN A 120 -17.25 11.74 15.11
C GLN A 120 -17.71 12.51 16.35
N TRP A 121 -16.84 12.69 17.34
CA TRP A 121 -17.16 13.50 18.51
C TRP A 121 -17.27 14.97 18.12
N LEU A 122 -16.33 15.52 17.34
CA LEU A 122 -16.36 16.88 16.83
C LEU A 122 -17.59 17.14 15.95
N GLN A 123 -17.98 16.17 15.12
CA GLN A 123 -19.21 16.26 14.33
C GLN A 123 -20.45 16.40 15.21
N ARG A 124 -20.57 15.60 16.25
CA ARG A 124 -21.75 15.60 17.15
C ARG A 124 -21.78 16.80 18.10
N ASN A 125 -20.63 17.28 18.55
CA ASN A 125 -20.55 18.28 19.61
C ASN A 125 -20.14 19.67 19.11
N CYS A 126 -19.53 19.78 17.92
CA CYS A 126 -19.12 21.04 17.30
C CYS A 126 -19.71 21.24 15.89
N GLU A 127 -20.57 20.32 15.44
CA GLU A 127 -21.21 20.33 14.10
C GLU A 127 -20.22 20.32 12.94
N GLN A 128 -19.03 19.78 13.13
CA GLN A 128 -17.98 19.75 12.12
C GLN A 128 -18.06 18.45 11.30
N PRO A 129 -18.42 18.48 10.01
CA PRO A 129 -18.32 17.32 9.14
C PRO A 129 -16.87 16.91 8.96
N PHE A 130 -16.63 15.68 8.45
CA PHE A 130 -15.28 15.18 8.22
C PHE A 130 -15.18 14.29 6.97
N THR A 131 -13.98 14.23 6.37
CA THR A 131 -13.71 13.47 5.16
C THR A 131 -13.72 11.97 5.41
N GLN A 132 -14.15 11.22 4.38
CA GLN A 132 -14.10 9.75 4.31
C GLN A 132 -13.04 9.27 3.31
N ALA A 133 -12.77 10.07 2.26
CA ALA A 133 -11.81 9.73 1.24
C ALA A 133 -10.37 9.83 1.79
N ILE A 134 -9.60 8.77 1.56
CA ILE A 134 -8.17 8.73 1.87
C ILE A 134 -7.40 9.08 0.58
N PRO A 135 -6.56 10.13 0.60
CA PRO A 135 -5.85 10.63 -0.59
C PRO A 135 -4.64 9.75 -0.95
N TYR A 136 -4.89 8.47 -1.23
CA TYR A 136 -3.87 7.46 -1.53
C TYR A 136 -3.95 7.07 -3.01
N GLY A 137 -2.85 7.22 -3.74
CA GLY A 137 -2.83 7.12 -5.20
C GLY A 137 -3.47 8.32 -5.90
N VAL A 138 -3.53 8.28 -7.22
CA VAL A 138 -4.11 9.37 -8.04
C VAL A 138 -5.62 9.46 -7.84
N ASN A 139 -6.31 8.32 -7.96
CA ASN A 139 -7.78 8.29 -7.86
C ASN A 139 -8.26 8.69 -6.46
N GLY A 140 -7.59 8.18 -5.40
CA GLY A 140 -7.90 8.55 -4.02
C GLY A 140 -7.69 10.02 -3.73
N THR A 141 -6.64 10.62 -4.30
CA THR A 141 -6.36 12.05 -4.17
C THR A 141 -7.42 12.89 -4.89
N LEU A 142 -7.89 12.47 -6.07
CA LEU A 142 -8.97 13.17 -6.78
C LEU A 142 -10.31 13.06 -6.05
N ASP A 143 -10.64 11.90 -5.47
CA ASP A 143 -11.83 11.74 -4.64
C ASP A 143 -11.77 12.63 -3.40
N PHE A 144 -10.62 12.70 -2.75
CA PHE A 144 -10.35 13.57 -1.61
C PHE A 144 -10.53 15.05 -1.97
N ILE A 145 -9.97 15.51 -3.10
CA ILE A 145 -10.16 16.90 -3.57
C ILE A 145 -11.63 17.20 -3.79
N ARG A 146 -12.40 16.28 -4.37
CA ARG A 146 -13.83 16.44 -4.60
C ARG A 146 -14.59 16.63 -3.29
N GLU A 147 -14.37 15.73 -2.33
CA GLU A 147 -15.00 15.76 -1.01
C GLU A 147 -14.64 17.02 -0.21
N VAL A 148 -13.37 17.39 -0.20
CA VAL A 148 -12.88 18.59 0.49
C VAL A 148 -13.48 19.87 -0.11
N ARG A 149 -13.61 19.97 -1.43
CA ARG A 149 -14.28 21.09 -2.08
C ARG A 149 -15.76 21.19 -1.69
N GLU A 150 -16.44 20.05 -1.63
CA GLU A 150 -17.83 19.99 -1.19
C GLU A 150 -17.98 20.48 0.25
N LEU A 151 -17.16 19.96 1.18
CA LEU A 151 -17.16 20.36 2.59
C LEU A 151 -16.80 21.83 2.79
N ALA A 152 -15.90 22.36 1.97
CA ALA A 152 -15.49 23.77 2.03
C ALA A 152 -16.46 24.72 1.29
N GLY A 153 -17.49 24.21 0.59
CA GLY A 153 -18.40 25.00 -0.21
C GLY A 153 -17.76 25.65 -1.43
N ILE A 154 -16.68 25.07 -1.96
CA ILE A 154 -15.96 25.59 -3.13
C ILE A 154 -16.64 25.11 -4.41
N THR A 155 -17.45 25.98 -5.03
CA THR A 155 -18.20 25.68 -6.26
C THR A 155 -17.40 25.97 -7.54
N HIS A 156 -16.44 26.91 -7.47
CA HIS A 156 -15.61 27.31 -8.59
C HIS A 156 -14.15 27.26 -8.19
N SER A 157 -13.34 26.53 -8.93
CA SER A 157 -11.89 26.44 -8.77
C SER A 157 -11.24 26.71 -10.12
N GLY A 158 -10.13 27.42 -10.12
CA GLY A 158 -9.36 27.73 -11.34
C GLY A 158 -8.78 26.47 -12.01
N LYS A 159 -8.58 25.36 -11.25
CA LYS A 159 -8.13 24.06 -11.75
C LYS A 159 -9.27 23.04 -11.76
N THR A 160 -9.38 22.26 -12.84
CA THR A 160 -10.23 21.08 -12.91
C THR A 160 -9.59 19.89 -12.22
N LEU A 161 -10.36 18.82 -11.93
CA LEU A 161 -9.79 17.57 -11.41
C LEU A 161 -8.76 16.97 -12.38
N ALA A 162 -8.98 17.14 -13.69
CA ALA A 162 -8.04 16.66 -14.71
C ALA A 162 -6.71 17.42 -14.65
N ASP A 163 -6.72 18.73 -14.35
CA ASP A 163 -5.50 19.51 -14.19
C ASP A 163 -4.68 19.03 -12.97
N TYR A 164 -5.34 18.76 -11.84
CA TYR A 164 -4.66 18.20 -10.67
C TYR A 164 -4.03 16.84 -10.94
N SER A 165 -4.68 15.98 -11.72
CA SER A 165 -4.13 14.65 -12.04
C SER A 165 -2.83 14.70 -12.84
N GLN A 166 -2.48 15.85 -13.42
CA GLN A 166 -1.22 16.03 -14.16
C GLN A 166 -0.03 16.22 -13.21
N ASP A 167 -0.25 16.55 -11.94
CA ASP A 167 0.80 16.64 -10.92
C ASP A 167 1.40 15.25 -10.61
N SER A 168 0.66 14.17 -10.88
CA SER A 168 1.20 12.81 -10.86
C SER A 168 1.94 12.47 -12.15
N ARG A 169 3.06 11.77 -12.02
CA ARG A 169 3.85 11.24 -13.12
C ARG A 169 3.34 9.90 -13.66
N ALA A 170 2.22 9.39 -13.14
CA ALA A 170 1.67 8.09 -13.53
C ALA A 170 1.49 7.93 -15.04
N LYS A 171 1.04 8.97 -15.74
CA LYS A 171 0.90 8.96 -17.21
C LYS A 171 2.23 8.87 -17.95
N TRP A 172 3.31 9.39 -17.36
CA TRP A 172 4.64 9.29 -17.93
C TRP A 172 5.18 7.85 -17.76
N TYR A 173 5.00 7.27 -16.59
CA TYR A 173 5.39 5.89 -16.31
C TYR A 173 4.68 4.90 -17.22
N ALA A 174 3.38 5.09 -17.46
CA ALA A 174 2.61 4.25 -18.39
C ALA A 174 3.14 4.25 -19.82
N LYS A 175 3.93 5.26 -20.22
CA LYS A 175 4.56 5.35 -21.54
C LYS A 175 6.00 4.84 -21.56
N SER A 176 6.71 4.89 -20.43
CA SER A 176 8.15 4.60 -20.35
C SER A 176 8.45 3.19 -19.85
N VAL A 177 7.54 2.60 -19.11
CA VAL A 177 7.64 1.21 -18.62
C VAL A 177 6.73 0.35 -19.48
N ASP A 178 7.18 -0.85 -19.82
CA ASP A 178 6.32 -1.82 -20.49
C ASP A 178 5.21 -2.24 -19.49
N SER A 179 4.08 -1.57 -19.57
CA SER A 179 2.94 -1.78 -18.68
C SER A 179 2.40 -3.21 -18.74
N THR A 180 2.71 -3.95 -19.81
CA THR A 180 2.32 -5.37 -19.92
C THR A 180 3.00 -6.25 -18.86
N TYR A 181 4.16 -5.82 -18.31
CA TYR A 181 4.83 -6.55 -17.24
C TYR A 181 4.15 -6.38 -15.89
N LEU A 182 3.47 -5.27 -15.68
CA LEU A 182 2.79 -4.96 -14.42
C LEU A 182 1.37 -5.55 -14.38
N THR A 183 0.68 -5.57 -15.51
CA THR A 183 -0.72 -6.02 -15.59
C THR A 183 -0.88 -7.48 -15.18
N GLY A 184 -1.79 -7.73 -14.26
CA GLY A 184 -2.11 -9.07 -13.76
C GLY A 184 -1.06 -9.64 -12.80
N LYS A 185 -0.10 -8.84 -12.30
CA LYS A 185 0.79 -9.24 -11.23
C LYS A 185 0.02 -9.50 -9.96
N ARG A 186 0.28 -10.63 -9.32
CA ARG A 186 -0.42 -11.09 -8.13
C ARG A 186 0.15 -10.39 -6.89
N VAL A 187 -0.69 -9.66 -6.17
CA VAL A 187 -0.28 -8.93 -4.98
C VAL A 187 -1.07 -9.39 -3.75
N PHE A 188 -0.35 -9.62 -2.66
CA PHE A 188 -0.93 -9.84 -1.33
C PHE A 188 -0.71 -8.59 -0.49
N VAL A 189 -1.76 -8.07 0.14
CA VAL A 189 -1.73 -6.82 0.89
C VAL A 189 -2.14 -7.06 2.34
N PHE A 190 -1.29 -6.64 3.29
CA PHE A 190 -1.57 -6.78 4.71
C PHE A 190 -1.00 -5.60 5.50
N GLY A 191 -1.71 -5.12 6.53
CA GLY A 191 -1.23 -4.01 7.36
C GLY A 191 -2.34 -3.39 8.19
N ASP A 192 -2.14 -2.13 8.60
CA ASP A 192 -3.28 -1.39 9.15
C ASP A 192 -4.35 -1.16 8.07
N ALA A 193 -5.60 -1.05 8.52
CA ALA A 193 -6.72 -1.12 7.59
C ALA A 193 -6.73 0.01 6.56
N THR A 194 -6.37 1.24 6.96
CA THR A 194 -6.34 2.40 6.06
C THR A 194 -5.35 2.19 4.93
N HIS A 195 -4.11 1.82 5.26
CA HIS A 195 -3.07 1.59 4.26
C HIS A 195 -3.37 0.35 3.41
N ALA A 196 -3.82 -0.75 4.02
CA ALA A 196 -4.08 -1.99 3.29
C ALA A 196 -5.23 -1.84 2.28
N ILE A 197 -6.36 -1.23 2.67
CA ILE A 197 -7.49 -0.98 1.77
C ILE A 197 -7.10 -0.03 0.64
N ALA A 198 -6.40 1.06 0.98
CA ALA A 198 -5.96 2.05 0.00
C ALA A 198 -4.92 1.47 -0.96
N ALA A 199 -3.96 0.69 -0.46
CA ALA A 199 -2.95 0.02 -1.28
C ALA A 199 -3.56 -1.00 -2.24
N ALA A 200 -4.52 -1.82 -1.79
CA ALA A 200 -5.23 -2.75 -2.65
C ALA A 200 -5.98 -2.02 -3.79
N ARG A 201 -6.59 -0.87 -3.48
CA ARG A 201 -7.27 -0.04 -4.49
C ARG A 201 -6.28 0.50 -5.54
N VAL A 202 -5.13 1.04 -5.12
CA VAL A 202 -4.09 1.54 -6.04
C VAL A 202 -3.54 0.39 -6.88
N ALA A 203 -3.19 -0.74 -6.26
CA ALA A 203 -2.68 -1.92 -6.94
C ALA A 203 -3.62 -2.38 -8.06
N HIS A 204 -4.92 -2.48 -7.75
CA HIS A 204 -5.92 -2.96 -8.70
C HIS A 204 -6.28 -1.91 -9.76
N GLN A 205 -6.62 -0.69 -9.34
CA GLN A 205 -7.22 0.32 -10.24
C GLN A 205 -6.18 1.13 -11.02
N GLU A 206 -5.00 1.35 -10.46
CA GLU A 206 -3.99 2.23 -11.03
C GLU A 206 -2.81 1.47 -11.63
N MET A 207 -2.45 0.30 -11.09
CA MET A 207 -1.33 -0.52 -11.56
C MET A 207 -1.77 -1.78 -12.33
N GLY A 208 -3.06 -2.12 -12.31
CA GLY A 208 -3.58 -3.30 -12.99
C GLY A 208 -3.15 -4.63 -12.37
N PHE A 209 -2.80 -4.64 -11.07
CA PHE A 209 -2.46 -5.83 -10.34
C PHE A 209 -3.70 -6.65 -9.98
N GLU A 210 -3.52 -7.96 -9.82
CA GLU A 210 -4.51 -8.86 -9.26
C GLU A 210 -4.32 -8.95 -7.75
N VAL A 211 -5.27 -8.47 -6.96
CA VAL A 211 -5.26 -8.58 -5.50
C VAL A 211 -5.70 -9.99 -5.11
N VAL A 212 -4.74 -10.83 -4.72
CA VAL A 212 -5.00 -12.24 -4.39
C VAL A 212 -5.19 -12.48 -2.89
N GLY A 213 -4.84 -11.50 -2.06
CA GLY A 213 -5.08 -11.53 -0.62
C GLY A 213 -5.10 -10.11 -0.06
N LEU A 214 -6.00 -9.90 0.90
CA LEU A 214 -6.17 -8.61 1.57
C LEU A 214 -6.47 -8.85 3.05
N GLY A 215 -5.69 -8.23 3.95
CA GLY A 215 -5.89 -8.42 5.37
C GLY A 215 -5.41 -7.28 6.24
N THR A 216 -5.76 -7.39 7.53
CA THR A 216 -5.40 -6.42 8.56
C THR A 216 -5.27 -7.05 9.93
N TYR A 217 -4.41 -6.48 10.75
CA TYR A 217 -4.36 -6.77 12.19
C TYR A 217 -5.30 -5.86 13.01
N SER A 218 -5.93 -4.85 12.39
CA SER A 218 -6.83 -3.89 13.05
C SER A 218 -8.25 -4.43 13.08
N ARG A 219 -8.62 -5.17 14.13
CA ARG A 219 -9.95 -5.81 14.28
C ARG A 219 -11.09 -4.81 14.29
N GLU A 220 -10.84 -3.59 14.71
CA GLU A 220 -11.80 -2.48 14.76
C GLU A 220 -12.32 -2.09 13.37
N PHE A 221 -11.54 -2.39 12.32
CA PHE A 221 -11.85 -2.13 10.91
C PHE A 221 -12.21 -3.39 10.11
N ALA A 222 -12.57 -4.48 10.81
CA ALA A 222 -12.89 -5.77 10.19
C ALA A 222 -14.03 -5.68 9.16
N ARG A 223 -14.99 -4.80 9.38
CA ARG A 223 -16.12 -4.59 8.45
C ARG A 223 -15.64 -3.95 7.16
N GLU A 224 -14.94 -2.83 7.26
CA GLU A 224 -14.40 -2.09 6.12
C GLU A 224 -13.45 -2.96 5.30
N MET A 225 -12.63 -3.77 5.98
CA MET A 225 -11.73 -4.72 5.33
C MET A 225 -12.48 -5.79 4.53
N ARG A 226 -13.55 -6.39 5.12
CA ARG A 226 -14.39 -7.36 4.42
C ARG A 226 -15.12 -6.74 3.23
N ASP A 227 -15.60 -5.51 3.38
CA ASP A 227 -16.28 -4.82 2.30
C ASP A 227 -15.32 -4.48 1.15
N ALA A 228 -14.08 -4.12 1.45
CA ALA A 228 -13.03 -3.93 0.45
C ALA A 228 -12.64 -5.24 -0.25
N ALA A 229 -12.47 -6.34 0.49
CA ALA A 229 -12.08 -7.64 -0.05
C ALA A 229 -13.11 -8.20 -1.05
N LYS A 230 -14.41 -7.93 -0.84
CA LYS A 230 -15.48 -8.31 -1.77
C LYS A 230 -15.29 -7.74 -3.18
N LEU A 231 -14.69 -6.57 -3.30
CA LEU A 231 -14.43 -5.93 -4.60
C LEU A 231 -13.46 -6.75 -5.47
N TYR A 232 -12.63 -7.58 -4.85
CA TYR A 232 -11.66 -8.45 -5.50
C TYR A 232 -12.10 -9.93 -5.54
N GLY A 233 -13.29 -10.24 -5.00
CA GLY A 233 -13.80 -11.61 -4.94
C GLY A 233 -13.06 -12.53 -3.96
N ILE A 234 -12.41 -11.96 -2.93
CA ILE A 234 -11.62 -12.69 -1.95
C ILE A 234 -12.18 -12.50 -0.53
N GLU A 235 -11.77 -13.39 0.38
CA GLU A 235 -12.06 -13.24 1.80
C GLU A 235 -10.99 -12.39 2.49
N ALA A 236 -11.42 -11.54 3.42
CA ALA A 236 -10.51 -10.70 4.20
C ALA A 236 -9.83 -11.51 5.31
N LEU A 237 -8.51 -11.44 5.40
CA LEU A 237 -7.73 -12.01 6.50
C LEU A 237 -7.67 -10.99 7.65
N ILE A 238 -8.32 -11.31 8.78
CA ILE A 238 -8.34 -10.45 9.96
C ILE A 238 -7.71 -11.19 11.13
N THR A 239 -6.41 -10.98 11.29
CA THR A 239 -5.62 -11.68 12.30
C THR A 239 -4.44 -10.82 12.76
N ASP A 240 -3.95 -11.07 13.95
CA ASP A 240 -2.69 -10.56 14.48
C ASP A 240 -1.64 -11.67 14.65
N ASP A 241 -1.95 -12.88 14.20
CA ASP A 241 -1.01 -13.99 14.15
C ASP A 241 -0.24 -13.99 12.82
N TYR A 242 1.05 -13.69 12.90
CA TYR A 242 1.92 -13.65 11.73
C TYR A 242 2.10 -15.02 11.04
N LEU A 243 1.85 -16.13 11.74
CA LEU A 243 1.91 -17.48 11.14
C LEU A 243 0.72 -17.72 10.21
N GLU A 244 -0.49 -17.29 10.61
CA GLU A 244 -1.66 -17.32 9.73
C GLU A 244 -1.44 -16.48 8.47
N VAL A 245 -0.80 -15.31 8.61
CA VAL A 245 -0.45 -14.46 7.47
C VAL A 245 0.56 -15.17 6.56
N GLU A 246 1.60 -15.80 7.14
CA GLU A 246 2.62 -16.53 6.37
C GLU A 246 2.00 -17.70 5.59
N ASP A 247 1.11 -18.44 6.21
CA ASP A 247 0.43 -19.58 5.57
C ASP A 247 -0.52 -19.09 4.44
N ALA A 248 -1.23 -17.99 4.64
CA ALA A 248 -2.04 -17.38 3.60
C ALA A 248 -1.17 -16.89 2.40
N VAL A 249 -0.03 -16.24 2.67
CA VAL A 249 0.90 -15.81 1.62
C VAL A 249 1.45 -17.02 0.85
N LYS A 250 1.82 -18.11 1.54
CA LYS A 250 2.26 -19.35 0.90
C LYS A 250 1.19 -19.94 -0.02
N ALA A 251 -0.05 -19.99 0.44
CA ALA A 251 -1.16 -20.55 -0.31
C ALA A 251 -1.51 -19.71 -1.55
N MET A 252 -1.37 -18.40 -1.48
CA MET A 252 -1.76 -17.49 -2.56
C MET A 252 -0.66 -17.24 -3.59
N HIS A 253 0.61 -17.59 -3.33
CA HIS A 253 1.75 -17.41 -4.22
C HIS A 253 1.82 -16.01 -4.88
N PRO A 254 1.87 -14.90 -4.12
CA PRO A 254 1.94 -13.57 -4.70
C PRO A 254 3.31 -13.32 -5.36
N GLU A 255 3.34 -12.41 -6.32
CA GLU A 255 4.56 -11.91 -6.95
C GLU A 255 5.09 -10.64 -6.27
N LEU A 256 4.24 -9.98 -5.47
CA LEU A 256 4.59 -8.84 -4.64
C LEU A 256 3.83 -8.93 -3.32
N LEU A 257 4.52 -8.65 -2.23
CA LEU A 257 3.93 -8.55 -0.90
C LEU A 257 3.97 -7.08 -0.44
N LEU A 258 2.81 -6.50 -0.23
CA LEU A 258 2.65 -5.16 0.36
C LEU A 258 2.25 -5.34 1.82
N GLY A 259 3.13 -4.93 2.75
CA GLY A 259 2.88 -5.26 4.14
C GLY A 259 3.59 -4.37 5.14
N THR A 260 3.81 -4.93 6.30
CA THR A 260 4.59 -4.32 7.38
C THR A 260 6.01 -4.92 7.40
N GLN A 261 6.79 -4.57 8.42
CA GLN A 261 8.06 -5.24 8.68
C GLN A 261 7.91 -6.75 8.85
N MET A 262 6.79 -7.22 9.41
CA MET A 262 6.57 -8.65 9.63
C MET A 262 6.40 -9.39 8.29
N GLU A 263 5.61 -8.84 7.39
CA GLU A 263 5.41 -9.40 6.05
C GLU A 263 6.69 -9.33 5.21
N ARG A 264 7.55 -8.33 5.42
CA ARG A 264 8.87 -8.30 4.81
C ARG A 264 9.76 -9.47 5.25
N HIS A 265 9.66 -9.92 6.50
CA HIS A 265 10.37 -11.13 6.95
C HIS A 265 9.81 -12.39 6.28
N ILE A 266 8.49 -12.49 6.13
CA ILE A 266 7.84 -13.57 5.38
C ILE A 266 8.32 -13.56 3.92
N ALA A 267 8.26 -12.41 3.26
CA ALA A 267 8.70 -12.22 1.89
C ALA A 267 10.15 -12.67 1.67
N LYS A 268 11.08 -12.31 2.58
CA LYS A 268 12.47 -12.76 2.51
C LYS A 268 12.62 -14.27 2.59
N ARG A 269 11.84 -14.94 3.46
CA ARG A 269 11.88 -16.40 3.58
C ARG A 269 11.35 -17.10 2.34
N LEU A 270 10.37 -16.50 1.68
CA LEU A 270 9.70 -17.04 0.50
C LEU A 270 10.35 -16.60 -0.83
N GLY A 271 11.33 -15.69 -0.79
CA GLY A 271 11.95 -15.14 -2.01
C GLY A 271 11.01 -14.26 -2.83
N VAL A 272 10.04 -13.60 -2.19
CA VAL A 272 9.06 -12.71 -2.83
C VAL A 272 9.47 -11.26 -2.63
N PRO A 273 9.40 -10.39 -3.66
CA PRO A 273 9.56 -8.95 -3.50
C PRO A 273 8.56 -8.36 -2.50
N CYS A 274 9.01 -7.38 -1.71
CA CYS A 274 8.15 -6.75 -0.70
C CYS A 274 8.37 -5.24 -0.64
N ALA A 275 7.27 -4.51 -0.46
CA ALA A 275 7.30 -3.11 -0.06
C ALA A 275 6.55 -2.92 1.27
N VAL A 276 7.13 -2.14 2.18
CA VAL A 276 6.47 -1.77 3.44
C VAL A 276 5.52 -0.61 3.20
N ILE A 277 4.28 -0.75 3.65
CA ILE A 277 3.20 0.22 3.44
C ILE A 277 2.58 0.74 4.73
N SER A 278 2.82 0.08 5.86
CA SER A 278 2.29 0.50 7.16
C SER A 278 3.16 0.04 8.33
N ALA A 279 2.88 0.54 9.52
CA ALA A 279 3.49 0.07 10.76
C ALA A 279 3.02 -1.37 11.10
N PRO A 280 3.84 -2.16 11.84
CA PRO A 280 5.18 -1.84 12.32
C PRO A 280 6.22 -1.77 11.19
N MET A 281 7.19 -0.88 11.36
CA MET A 281 8.23 -0.60 10.37
C MET A 281 9.62 -0.52 11.02
N HIS A 282 10.66 -0.63 10.19
CA HIS A 282 12.04 -0.55 10.64
C HIS A 282 12.67 0.79 10.22
N VAL A 283 13.83 1.14 10.79
CA VAL A 283 14.54 2.38 10.48
C VAL A 283 14.78 2.58 8.98
N GLN A 284 14.98 1.53 8.20
CA GLN A 284 15.15 1.59 6.75
C GLN A 284 13.88 2.05 5.99
N ASP A 285 12.72 2.03 6.64
CA ASP A 285 11.45 2.45 6.05
C ASP A 285 11.16 3.94 6.31
N PHE A 286 12.06 4.62 7.06
CA PHE A 286 12.06 6.06 7.27
C PHE A 286 13.05 6.73 6.31
N PRO A 287 12.63 7.11 5.10
CA PRO A 287 13.55 7.77 4.17
C PRO A 287 13.95 9.13 4.70
N ALA A 288 15.23 9.50 4.53
CA ALA A 288 15.71 10.84 4.85
C ALA A 288 15.12 11.89 3.90
N ARG A 289 14.79 11.48 2.67
CA ARG A 289 14.15 12.33 1.67
C ARG A 289 12.64 12.42 1.92
N TYR A 290 12.05 13.48 1.37
CA TYR A 290 10.61 13.62 1.28
C TYR A 290 10.01 12.44 0.49
N ALA A 291 9.15 11.68 1.12
CA ALA A 291 8.58 10.47 0.55
C ALA A 291 7.19 10.17 1.16
N PRO A 292 6.16 10.95 0.82
CA PRO A 292 4.80 10.74 1.30
C PRO A 292 4.21 9.45 0.72
N GLN A 293 3.11 8.99 1.33
CA GLN A 293 2.24 7.94 0.77
C GLN A 293 0.92 8.51 0.25
N MET A 294 0.58 9.73 0.65
CA MET A 294 -0.66 10.42 0.29
C MET A 294 -0.38 11.54 -0.70
N GLY A 295 -1.42 11.99 -1.41
CA GLY A 295 -1.31 13.03 -2.41
C GLY A 295 -0.72 12.55 -3.75
N PHE A 296 -0.46 13.47 -4.66
CA PHE A 296 0.08 13.13 -5.99
C PHE A 296 1.55 12.72 -5.92
N GLU A 297 2.36 13.37 -5.08
CA GLU A 297 3.73 12.91 -4.86
C GLU A 297 3.75 11.55 -4.15
N GLY A 298 2.79 11.29 -3.26
CA GLY A 298 2.57 9.97 -2.68
C GLY A 298 2.33 8.89 -3.74
N ALA A 299 1.54 9.19 -4.77
CA ALA A 299 1.32 8.27 -5.89
C ALA A 299 2.61 7.96 -6.66
N ASN A 300 3.49 8.96 -6.85
CA ASN A 300 4.82 8.76 -7.47
C ASN A 300 5.70 7.87 -6.60
N VAL A 301 5.76 8.14 -5.30
CA VAL A 301 6.53 7.35 -4.33
C VAL A 301 6.04 5.90 -4.25
N ILE A 302 4.72 5.70 -4.27
CA ILE A 302 4.09 4.36 -4.30
C ILE A 302 4.56 3.61 -5.54
N PHE A 303 4.51 4.23 -6.72
CA PHE A 303 4.95 3.62 -7.95
C PHE A 303 6.41 3.16 -7.84
N ASP A 304 7.34 4.05 -7.45
CA ASP A 304 8.75 3.72 -7.31
C ASP A 304 8.98 2.60 -6.30
N THR A 305 8.35 2.67 -5.14
CA THR A 305 8.58 1.70 -4.05
C THR A 305 8.00 0.32 -4.32
N TRP A 306 6.97 0.20 -5.15
CA TRP A 306 6.36 -1.11 -5.47
C TRP A 306 6.92 -1.71 -6.76
N VAL A 307 7.17 -0.89 -7.78
CA VAL A 307 7.65 -1.36 -9.08
C VAL A 307 9.12 -1.77 -9.01
N HIS A 308 9.97 -1.00 -8.32
CA HIS A 308 11.40 -1.33 -8.25
C HIS A 308 11.67 -2.72 -7.65
N PRO A 309 11.15 -3.10 -6.48
CA PRO A 309 11.35 -4.46 -5.94
C PRO A 309 10.78 -5.54 -6.85
N LEU A 310 9.66 -5.28 -7.51
CA LEU A 310 9.04 -6.21 -8.43
C LEU A 310 9.91 -6.45 -9.67
N MET A 311 10.49 -5.39 -10.24
CA MET A 311 11.37 -5.46 -11.42
C MET A 311 12.72 -6.08 -11.06
N MET A 312 13.30 -5.76 -9.91
CA MET A 312 14.54 -6.40 -9.42
C MET A 312 14.35 -7.91 -9.19
N GLY A 313 13.21 -8.32 -8.64
CA GLY A 313 12.88 -9.74 -8.51
C GLY A 313 12.75 -10.45 -9.87
N LEU A 314 12.26 -9.77 -10.90
CA LEU A 314 12.23 -10.27 -12.26
C LEU A 314 13.66 -10.43 -12.81
N GLU A 315 14.53 -9.45 -12.59
CA GLU A 315 15.93 -9.48 -13.03
C GLU A 315 16.70 -10.63 -12.36
N GLU A 316 16.60 -10.79 -11.05
CA GLU A 316 17.20 -11.93 -10.32
C GLU A 316 16.71 -13.28 -10.86
N HIS A 317 15.41 -13.37 -11.15
CA HIS A 317 14.83 -14.56 -11.74
C HIS A 317 15.38 -14.85 -13.15
N LEU A 318 15.52 -13.81 -13.99
CA LEU A 318 16.14 -13.91 -15.30
C LEU A 318 17.59 -14.37 -15.20
N LEU A 319 18.40 -13.73 -14.35
CA LEU A 319 19.79 -14.12 -14.11
C LEU A 319 19.88 -15.57 -13.59
N GLY A 320 18.97 -15.99 -12.69
CA GLY A 320 18.88 -17.38 -12.22
C GLY A 320 18.59 -18.37 -13.35
N MET A 321 17.65 -18.03 -14.26
CA MET A 321 17.34 -18.88 -15.42
C MET A 321 18.49 -19.00 -16.42
N PHE A 322 19.31 -17.95 -16.54
CA PHE A 322 20.46 -17.92 -17.47
C PHE A 322 21.77 -18.34 -16.83
N ARG A 323 21.79 -18.66 -15.53
CA ARG A 323 23.02 -19.02 -14.80
C ARG A 323 23.79 -20.17 -15.43
N GLU A 324 23.12 -21.11 -16.05
CA GLU A 324 23.72 -22.26 -16.78
C GLU A 324 23.86 -22.00 -18.28
N ASP A 325 23.44 -20.83 -18.75
CA ASP A 325 23.61 -20.48 -20.17
C ASP A 325 25.07 -20.05 -20.41
N PHE A 326 25.66 -20.60 -21.49
CA PHE A 326 27.06 -20.34 -21.78
C PHE A 326 27.36 -18.86 -22.06
N GLU A 327 26.38 -18.09 -22.51
CA GLU A 327 26.51 -16.65 -22.74
C GLU A 327 26.63 -15.82 -21.43
N PHE A 328 26.22 -16.37 -20.29
CA PHE A 328 26.23 -15.71 -18.99
C PHE A 328 27.20 -16.33 -17.99
N ARG A 329 28.10 -17.19 -18.42
CA ARG A 329 29.16 -17.73 -17.57
C ARG A 329 30.30 -16.73 -17.44
N ASP A 330 30.84 -16.59 -16.23
CA ASP A 330 32.06 -15.81 -16.01
C ASP A 330 33.19 -16.30 -16.91
N GLY A 331 33.76 -15.39 -17.74
CA GLY A 331 34.87 -15.68 -18.62
C GLY A 331 34.52 -16.04 -20.06
N VAL A 332 33.24 -16.03 -20.45
CA VAL A 332 32.84 -16.23 -21.85
C VAL A 332 32.76 -14.89 -22.58
N ALA A 333 33.40 -14.80 -23.75
CA ALA A 333 33.29 -13.63 -24.63
C ALA A 333 31.84 -13.46 -25.13
N PRO A 334 31.28 -12.24 -25.26
CA PRO A 334 29.95 -12.03 -25.79
C PRO A 334 29.76 -12.64 -27.17
N SER A 335 28.70 -13.41 -27.36
CA SER A 335 28.43 -14.20 -28.61
C SER A 335 28.28 -13.34 -29.87
N HIS A 336 27.97 -12.06 -29.75
CA HIS A 336 27.83 -11.13 -30.86
C HIS A 336 29.17 -10.60 -31.41
N LEU A 337 30.31 -10.97 -30.78
CA LEU A 337 31.64 -10.53 -31.16
C LEU A 337 32.54 -11.63 -31.73
N GLY A 338 32.06 -12.87 -31.86
CA GLY A 338 32.86 -13.96 -32.40
C GLY A 338 32.07 -15.22 -32.80
N HIS A 339 32.39 -15.76 -33.99
CA HIS A 339 31.97 -17.10 -34.38
C HIS A 339 32.86 -18.13 -33.66
N GLY A 340 32.44 -18.57 -32.45
CA GLY A 340 33.06 -19.73 -31.80
C GLY A 340 32.48 -21.05 -32.36
N PRO A 341 33.22 -22.18 -32.30
CA PRO A 341 32.72 -23.48 -32.79
C PRO A 341 31.51 -23.93 -31.98
N GLN A 342 30.44 -24.30 -32.68
CA GLN A 342 29.25 -24.88 -32.06
C GLN A 342 29.62 -26.22 -31.40
N PRO A 343 29.21 -26.49 -30.17
CA PRO A 343 29.33 -27.81 -29.57
C PRO A 343 28.39 -28.79 -30.29
N GLU A 344 28.92 -29.97 -30.60
CA GLU A 344 28.16 -31.06 -31.20
C GLU A 344 26.95 -31.46 -30.31
N PRO A 345 25.81 -31.82 -30.91
CA PRO A 345 24.64 -32.20 -30.17
C PRO A 345 24.86 -33.53 -29.45
N GLN A 346 24.84 -33.54 -28.13
CA GLN A 346 24.78 -34.77 -27.35
C GLN A 346 23.44 -35.47 -27.59
N ALA A 347 23.50 -36.77 -27.82
CA ALA A 347 22.38 -37.63 -28.14
C ALA A 347 21.29 -37.60 -27.09
N VAL A 348 20.08 -37.22 -27.51
CA VAL A 348 18.87 -37.23 -26.69
C VAL A 348 18.40 -38.68 -26.56
N VAL A 349 18.31 -39.13 -25.32
CA VAL A 349 17.56 -40.35 -24.96
C VAL A 349 16.07 -40.05 -25.14
N GLN A 350 15.44 -40.76 -26.09
CA GLN A 350 13.99 -40.68 -26.33
C GLN A 350 13.22 -41.25 -25.13
N ALA A 351 12.39 -40.46 -24.51
CA ALA A 351 11.33 -40.90 -23.61
C ALA A 351 10.04 -40.15 -23.95
N ALA A 352 8.95 -40.89 -23.98
CA ALA A 352 7.51 -40.55 -24.03
C ALA A 352 7.14 -39.14 -24.54
N GLY A 353 6.15 -39.08 -25.44
CA GLY A 353 5.75 -37.90 -26.20
C GLY A 353 5.56 -36.59 -25.38
N PRO A 354 5.59 -35.46 -26.08
CA PRO A 354 5.64 -34.15 -25.41
C PRO A 354 4.42 -33.94 -24.51
N ALA A 355 4.67 -33.49 -23.27
CA ALA A 355 3.61 -33.13 -22.33
C ALA A 355 2.68 -32.04 -22.93
N SER A 356 1.38 -32.20 -22.77
CA SER A 356 0.40 -31.24 -23.29
C SER A 356 0.19 -30.10 -22.30
N TRP A 357 0.03 -28.88 -22.78
CA TRP A 357 -0.22 -27.72 -21.97
C TRP A 357 -1.73 -27.55 -21.71
N ALA A 358 -2.13 -27.36 -20.46
CA ALA A 358 -3.48 -26.91 -20.13
C ALA A 358 -3.67 -25.45 -20.58
N ASN A 359 -4.87 -25.08 -21.03
CA ASN A 359 -5.18 -23.73 -21.52
C ASN A 359 -4.83 -22.62 -20.51
N GLU A 360 -5.04 -22.90 -19.23
CA GLU A 360 -4.75 -21.97 -18.12
C GLU A 360 -3.23 -21.78 -17.93
N ALA A 361 -2.43 -22.85 -18.06
CA ALA A 361 -0.98 -22.78 -17.99
C ALA A 361 -0.38 -22.06 -19.20
N GLU A 362 -0.97 -22.21 -20.39
CA GLU A 362 -0.55 -21.42 -21.55
C GLU A 362 -0.88 -19.95 -21.40
N ALA A 363 -2.02 -19.62 -20.82
CA ALA A 363 -2.38 -18.24 -20.54
C ALA A 363 -1.40 -17.61 -19.53
N GLU A 364 -1.00 -18.37 -18.51
CA GLU A 364 0.01 -17.94 -17.54
C GLU A 364 1.39 -17.78 -18.16
N LEU A 365 1.81 -18.71 -19.02
CA LEU A 365 3.05 -18.60 -19.77
C LEU A 365 3.09 -17.34 -20.66
N ARG A 366 1.97 -16.92 -21.22
CA ARG A 366 1.88 -15.71 -22.06
C ARG A 366 2.12 -14.42 -21.28
N LYS A 367 1.94 -14.40 -19.96
CA LYS A 367 2.28 -13.27 -19.09
C LYS A 367 3.79 -13.09 -18.93
N ILE A 368 4.59 -14.12 -19.24
CA ILE A 368 6.04 -14.05 -19.21
C ILE A 368 6.54 -13.26 -20.44
N PRO A 369 7.54 -12.36 -20.27
CA PRO A 369 8.14 -11.60 -21.35
C PRO A 369 8.53 -12.47 -22.54
N PHE A 370 8.27 -12.01 -23.77
CA PHE A 370 8.41 -12.81 -24.99
C PHE A 370 9.84 -13.38 -25.17
N PHE A 371 10.86 -12.63 -24.78
CA PHE A 371 12.27 -13.00 -24.92
C PHE A 371 12.72 -14.11 -23.96
N VAL A 372 12.01 -14.34 -22.85
CA VAL A 372 12.27 -15.46 -21.90
C VAL A 372 11.22 -16.55 -21.96
N ARG A 373 10.05 -16.28 -22.57
CA ARG A 373 8.92 -17.23 -22.65
C ARG A 373 9.32 -18.58 -23.25
N GLY A 374 10.15 -18.57 -24.29
CA GLY A 374 10.61 -19.76 -24.93
C GLY A 374 11.45 -20.65 -24.00
N LYS A 375 12.27 -20.06 -23.13
CA LYS A 375 13.07 -20.80 -22.15
C LYS A 375 12.23 -21.32 -21.00
N ALA A 376 11.33 -20.46 -20.45
CA ALA A 376 10.39 -20.88 -19.43
C ALA A 376 9.57 -22.09 -19.91
N ARG A 377 9.09 -22.06 -21.16
CA ARG A 377 8.39 -23.20 -21.78
C ARG A 377 9.24 -24.45 -21.79
N ARG A 378 10.46 -24.41 -22.35
CA ARG A 378 11.37 -25.56 -22.42
C ARG A 378 11.74 -26.12 -21.05
N ASN A 379 12.00 -25.26 -20.08
CA ASN A 379 12.30 -25.67 -18.70
C ASN A 379 11.10 -26.38 -18.05
N THR A 380 9.89 -25.86 -18.24
CA THR A 380 8.68 -26.51 -17.73
C THR A 380 8.41 -27.84 -18.42
N GLU A 381 8.59 -27.92 -19.73
CA GLU A 381 8.45 -29.16 -20.49
C GLU A 381 9.50 -30.22 -20.04
N ARG A 382 10.76 -29.80 -19.85
CA ARG A 382 11.81 -30.67 -19.30
C ARG A 382 11.47 -31.16 -17.89
N PHE A 383 11.01 -30.29 -17.03
CA PHE A 383 10.58 -30.63 -15.66
C PHE A 383 9.43 -31.63 -15.67
N ALA A 384 8.47 -31.45 -16.59
CA ALA A 384 7.35 -32.36 -16.76
C ALA A 384 7.81 -33.73 -17.26
N GLU A 385 8.73 -33.76 -18.22
CA GLU A 385 9.33 -34.99 -18.75
C GLU A 385 10.09 -35.75 -17.65
N GLU A 386 10.97 -35.08 -16.90
CA GLU A 386 11.76 -35.68 -15.81
C GLU A 386 10.86 -36.29 -14.70
N ARG A 387 9.65 -35.79 -14.54
CA ARG A 387 8.69 -36.25 -13.53
C ARG A 387 7.52 -37.06 -14.07
N GLY A 388 7.51 -37.36 -15.37
CA GLY A 388 6.47 -38.16 -16.02
C GLY A 388 5.08 -37.47 -16.00
N ILE A 389 5.03 -36.13 -15.99
CA ILE A 389 3.79 -35.36 -15.97
C ILE A 389 3.27 -35.24 -17.42
N ALA A 390 2.12 -35.81 -17.68
CA ALA A 390 1.50 -35.81 -19.00
C ALA A 390 0.82 -34.51 -19.40
N VAL A 391 0.36 -33.72 -18.41
CA VAL A 391 -0.34 -32.45 -18.62
C VAL A 391 0.29 -31.38 -17.74
N ILE A 392 0.79 -30.32 -18.36
CA ILE A 392 1.37 -29.17 -17.67
C ILE A 392 0.24 -28.23 -17.21
N THR A 393 0.05 -28.15 -15.92
CA THR A 393 -0.90 -27.24 -15.25
C THR A 393 -0.18 -25.99 -14.78
N ILE A 394 -0.94 -25.00 -14.25
CA ILE A 394 -0.36 -23.81 -13.59
C ILE A 394 0.57 -24.22 -12.44
N GLU A 395 0.17 -25.22 -11.65
CA GLU A 395 0.99 -25.75 -10.55
C GLU A 395 2.32 -26.32 -11.07
N THR A 396 2.28 -27.12 -12.15
CA THR A 396 3.48 -27.63 -12.79
C THR A 396 4.41 -26.52 -13.27
N LEU A 397 3.86 -25.44 -13.80
CA LEU A 397 4.64 -24.26 -14.23
C LEU A 397 5.34 -23.59 -13.04
N TYR A 398 4.65 -23.44 -11.92
CA TYR A 398 5.23 -22.84 -10.72
C TYR A 398 6.23 -23.78 -10.02
N ASP A 399 5.98 -25.07 -10.01
CA ASP A 399 6.91 -26.07 -9.47
C ASP A 399 8.20 -26.13 -10.31
N ALA A 400 8.09 -26.08 -11.63
CA ALA A 400 9.23 -25.96 -12.53
C ALA A 400 10.01 -24.67 -12.26
N LYS A 401 9.29 -23.54 -12.09
CA LYS A 401 9.89 -22.26 -11.70
C LYS A 401 10.66 -22.39 -10.39
N ALA A 402 10.08 -22.98 -9.35
CA ALA A 402 10.73 -23.17 -8.06
C ALA A 402 11.95 -24.11 -8.14
N HIS A 403 11.88 -25.11 -8.99
CA HIS A 403 12.98 -26.07 -9.19
C HIS A 403 14.19 -25.42 -9.86
N PHE A 404 13.97 -24.61 -10.90
CA PHE A 404 15.05 -23.94 -11.64
C PHE A 404 15.47 -22.58 -11.05
N SER A 405 14.83 -22.11 -9.98
CA SER A 405 15.19 -20.88 -9.25
C SER A 405 16.10 -21.16 -8.04
N ARG A 406 16.47 -22.40 -7.80
CA ARG A 406 17.44 -22.82 -6.77
C ARG A 406 18.80 -22.98 -7.42
#